data_7da76a0e0a595d0445991f694bd28861
#
_entry.id   7da76a0e0a595d0445991f694bd28861
#
_cell.length_a   1.000
_cell.length_b   1.000
_cell.length_c   1.000
_cell.angle_alpha   90.00
_cell.angle_beta   90.00
_cell.angle_gamma   90.00
#
_symmetry.space_group_name_H-M   'P 1'
#
loop_
_entity.id
_entity.type
_entity.pdbx_description
1 polymer ?
#
loop_
_entity_poly.entity_id
_entity_poly.type
_entity_poly.pdbx_seq_one_letter_code
_entity_poly.pdbx_strand_id
1 'polypeptide(L)'
;ITEHEGRIIQSRSEESIIREVEDIRDKVEGFTGVISDLGGPTANMYRLGCRTPEIEAACRKPSCVYPGICQNLTTDHGPLIKIYRRARELRGIKKVLIGSGLRYDLAIKSPEYVKELVQHHVGGYLKIAPEHTEGGPLSKMMKPGIGSYDRFKQMFEKYSEEAGKKQYLIPYFIAAHPGTSDEDMMNLAIWLKRNGFRADQ
;
A
#
# COMPACT_ATOMS: atom_id res chain seq x y z
N ILE A 1 -8.12 -2.52 -11.34
CA ILE A 1 -7.16 -3.63 -11.47
C ILE A 1 -7.91 -4.94 -11.63
N THR A 2 -8.75 -5.33 -10.68
CA THR A 2 -9.49 -6.61 -10.73
C THR A 2 -10.32 -6.79 -12.00
N GLU A 3 -10.90 -5.71 -12.53
CA GLU A 3 -11.68 -5.70 -13.78
C GLU A 3 -10.82 -6.04 -15.01
N HIS A 4 -9.54 -5.68 -15.01
CA HIS A 4 -8.65 -5.88 -16.14
C HIS A 4 -7.72 -7.08 -15.99
N GLU A 5 -7.25 -7.35 -14.77
CA GLU A 5 -6.20 -8.33 -14.50
C GLU A 5 -6.70 -9.54 -13.71
N GLY A 6 -7.99 -9.50 -13.34
CA GLY A 6 -8.58 -10.55 -12.55
C GLY A 6 -8.27 -10.47 -11.06
N ARG A 7 -8.76 -11.46 -10.34
CA ARG A 7 -8.71 -11.53 -8.87
C ARG A 7 -7.38 -12.06 -8.34
N ILE A 8 -6.69 -12.87 -9.14
CA ILE A 8 -5.48 -13.57 -8.73
C ILE A 8 -4.30 -12.61 -8.87
N ILE A 9 -3.54 -12.47 -7.78
CA ILE A 9 -2.39 -11.58 -7.76
C ILE A 9 -1.23 -12.22 -8.52
N GLN A 10 -0.79 -11.56 -9.59
CA GLN A 10 0.38 -11.96 -10.35
C GLN A 10 1.63 -11.35 -9.72
N SER A 11 2.63 -12.18 -9.46
CA SER A 11 3.87 -11.73 -8.84
C SER A 11 5.05 -12.25 -9.64
N ARG A 12 5.97 -11.36 -9.97
CA ARG A 12 7.25 -11.70 -10.62
C ARG A 12 8.13 -12.49 -9.65
N SER A 13 9.08 -13.26 -10.19
CA SER A 13 10.07 -13.91 -9.33
C SER A 13 11.00 -12.87 -8.68
N GLU A 14 11.53 -13.21 -7.52
CA GLU A 14 12.49 -12.37 -6.80
C GLU A 14 13.71 -12.06 -7.68
N GLU A 15 14.24 -13.06 -8.37
CA GLU A 15 15.39 -12.94 -9.27
C GLU A 15 15.12 -12.01 -10.45
N SER A 16 13.88 -12.02 -10.97
CA SER A 16 13.48 -11.11 -12.06
C SER A 16 13.47 -9.65 -11.58
N ILE A 17 12.98 -9.40 -10.37
CA ILE A 17 12.94 -8.05 -9.79
C ILE A 17 14.36 -7.56 -9.49
N ILE A 18 15.18 -8.40 -8.89
CA ILE A 18 16.57 -8.04 -8.56
C ILE A 18 17.39 -7.76 -9.81
N ARG A 19 17.26 -8.59 -10.88
CA ARG A 19 17.92 -8.29 -12.16
C ARG A 19 17.51 -6.95 -12.74
N GLU A 20 16.23 -6.58 -12.64
CA GLU A 20 15.79 -5.27 -13.11
C GLU A 20 16.40 -4.11 -12.31
N VAL A 21 16.52 -4.26 -11.00
CA VAL A 21 17.23 -3.27 -10.15
C VAL A 21 18.70 -3.16 -10.55
N GLU A 22 19.36 -4.28 -10.86
CA GLU A 22 20.74 -4.31 -11.36
C GLU A 22 20.84 -3.68 -12.76
N ASP A 23 19.92 -3.99 -13.64
CA ASP A 23 19.85 -3.40 -14.98
C ASP A 23 19.65 -1.87 -14.94
N ILE A 24 18.81 -1.39 -14.06
CA ILE A 24 18.61 0.06 -13.82
C ILE A 24 19.93 0.68 -13.35
N ARG A 25 20.59 0.07 -12.36
CA ARG A 25 21.87 0.55 -11.83
C ARG A 25 22.94 0.62 -12.90
N ASP A 26 23.02 -0.39 -13.75
CA ASP A 26 24.15 -0.58 -14.68
C ASP A 26 23.92 0.09 -16.04
N LYS A 27 22.65 0.26 -16.47
CA LYS A 27 22.31 0.70 -17.81
C LYS A 27 21.72 2.11 -17.89
N VAL A 28 21.20 2.65 -16.77
CA VAL A 28 20.62 4.00 -16.75
C VAL A 28 21.73 5.03 -16.56
N GLU A 29 21.97 5.84 -17.59
CA GLU A 29 22.94 6.94 -17.53
C GLU A 29 22.57 7.95 -16.41
N GLY A 30 23.55 8.35 -15.62
CA GLY A 30 23.35 9.28 -14.51
C GLY A 30 22.61 8.70 -13.31
N PHE A 31 22.51 7.38 -13.20
CA PHE A 31 21.85 6.74 -12.07
C PHE A 31 22.46 7.16 -10.72
N THR A 32 21.63 7.68 -9.83
CA THR A 32 22.07 8.28 -8.56
C THR A 32 22.17 7.30 -7.39
N GLY A 33 21.81 6.03 -7.61
CA GLY A 33 21.72 5.00 -6.56
C GLY A 33 20.33 4.94 -5.90
N VAL A 34 19.33 5.63 -6.43
CA VAL A 34 17.98 5.67 -5.85
C VAL A 34 17.00 4.96 -6.78
N ILE A 35 16.39 3.89 -6.30
CA ILE A 35 15.19 3.30 -6.90
C ILE A 35 14.00 4.07 -6.32
N SER A 36 13.30 4.80 -7.17
CA SER A 36 12.22 5.70 -6.77
C SER A 36 10.94 4.97 -6.35
N ASP A 37 10.74 3.77 -6.88
CA ASP A 37 9.60 2.93 -6.52
C ASP A 37 9.91 1.45 -6.81
N LEU A 38 9.92 0.63 -5.78
CA LEU A 38 9.93 -0.83 -5.89
C LEU A 38 8.57 -1.36 -5.47
N GLY A 39 7.57 -0.99 -6.22
CA GLY A 39 6.19 -1.29 -5.92
C GLY A 39 5.41 -1.70 -7.16
N GLY A 40 4.16 -1.39 -7.15
CA GLY A 40 3.18 -1.65 -8.18
C GLY A 40 1.87 -0.95 -7.83
N PRO A 41 0.77 -1.18 -8.54
CA PRO A 41 -0.52 -0.54 -8.25
C PRO A 41 -0.99 -0.72 -6.80
N THR A 42 -0.50 -1.78 -6.14
CA THR A 42 -0.67 -2.01 -4.70
C THR A 42 0.60 -2.69 -4.18
N ALA A 43 1.55 -1.90 -3.70
CA ALA A 43 2.91 -2.36 -3.40
C ALA A 43 2.97 -3.57 -2.45
N ASN A 44 2.09 -3.64 -1.46
CA ASN A 44 2.11 -4.70 -0.45
C ASN A 44 1.20 -5.90 -0.73
N MET A 45 0.90 -6.17 -1.99
CA MET A 45 0.19 -7.40 -2.38
C MET A 45 1.10 -8.46 -3.03
N TYR A 46 2.40 -8.24 -3.06
CA TYR A 46 3.35 -9.18 -3.62
C TYR A 46 3.26 -10.55 -2.95
N ARG A 47 3.03 -11.58 -3.76
CA ARG A 47 2.84 -12.99 -3.34
C ARG A 47 1.74 -13.23 -2.30
N LEU A 48 0.85 -12.28 -2.09
CA LEU A 48 -0.37 -12.57 -1.35
C LEU A 48 -1.33 -13.35 -2.24
N GLY A 49 -1.84 -14.45 -1.73
CA GLY A 49 -2.72 -15.33 -2.49
C GLY A 49 -3.60 -16.18 -1.59
N CYS A 50 -4.40 -17.04 -2.17
CA CYS A 50 -5.18 -18.00 -1.42
C CYS A 50 -4.26 -19.03 -0.74
N ARG A 51 -4.69 -19.59 0.39
CA ARG A 51 -3.90 -20.58 1.16
C ARG A 51 -3.53 -21.80 0.36
N THR A 52 -4.44 -22.29 -0.49
CA THR A 52 -4.16 -23.41 -1.37
C THR A 52 -4.79 -23.22 -2.74
N PRO A 53 -4.21 -23.82 -3.80
CA PRO A 53 -4.75 -23.78 -5.15
C PRO A 53 -6.16 -24.38 -5.26
N GLU A 54 -6.49 -25.40 -4.47
CA GLU A 54 -7.80 -26.06 -4.48
C GLU A 54 -8.89 -25.10 -3.98
N ILE A 55 -8.61 -24.37 -2.88
CA ILE A 55 -9.52 -23.35 -2.36
C ILE A 55 -9.69 -22.22 -3.38
N GLU A 56 -8.61 -21.82 -4.04
CA GLU A 56 -8.65 -20.76 -5.05
C GLU A 56 -9.50 -21.17 -6.26
N ALA A 57 -9.31 -22.38 -6.77
CA ALA A 57 -10.04 -22.90 -7.92
C ALA A 57 -11.55 -23.05 -7.65
N ALA A 58 -11.91 -23.47 -6.45
CA ALA A 58 -13.32 -23.61 -6.04
C ALA A 58 -13.99 -22.29 -5.65
N CYS A 59 -13.21 -21.23 -5.42
CA CYS A 59 -13.71 -19.98 -4.87
C CYS A 59 -14.52 -19.18 -5.91
N ARG A 60 -15.69 -18.66 -5.49
CA ARG A 60 -16.56 -17.79 -6.30
C ARG A 60 -16.71 -16.37 -5.73
N LYS A 61 -15.93 -16.03 -4.70
CA LYS A 61 -15.96 -14.67 -4.12
C LYS A 61 -15.42 -13.64 -5.11
N PRO A 62 -16.08 -12.49 -5.27
CA PRO A 62 -15.61 -11.46 -6.19
C PRO A 62 -14.36 -10.73 -5.69
N SER A 63 -14.13 -10.71 -4.37
CA SER A 63 -13.00 -10.04 -3.74
C SER A 63 -12.45 -10.83 -2.56
N CYS A 64 -11.13 -10.78 -2.38
CA CYS A 64 -10.44 -11.33 -1.20
C CYS A 64 -10.25 -10.29 -0.08
N VAL A 65 -10.57 -9.03 -0.34
CA VAL A 65 -10.29 -7.89 0.56
C VAL A 65 -11.53 -7.04 0.87
N TYR A 66 -12.68 -7.39 0.31
CA TYR A 66 -13.94 -6.68 0.55
C TYR A 66 -15.11 -7.70 0.66
N PRO A 67 -16.10 -7.47 1.57
CA PRO A 67 -16.23 -6.39 2.57
C PRO A 67 -15.21 -6.47 3.72
N GLY A 68 -14.50 -7.57 3.84
CA GLY A 68 -13.41 -7.79 4.78
C GLY A 68 -12.35 -8.69 4.18
N ILE A 69 -11.19 -8.75 4.82
CA ILE A 69 -10.10 -9.62 4.39
C ILE A 69 -10.54 -11.08 4.53
N CYS A 70 -10.47 -11.82 3.42
CA CYS A 70 -10.82 -13.24 3.39
C CYS A 70 -9.90 -14.03 4.32
N GLN A 71 -10.47 -14.90 5.14
CA GLN A 71 -9.70 -15.76 6.05
C GLN A 71 -8.73 -16.72 5.33
N ASN A 72 -8.96 -16.99 4.05
CA ASN A 72 -8.09 -17.82 3.23
C ASN A 72 -7.03 -17.00 2.46
N LEU A 73 -7.05 -15.66 2.54
CA LEU A 73 -6.00 -14.83 1.99
C LEU A 73 -4.79 -14.85 2.92
N THR A 74 -3.62 -15.17 2.38
CA THR A 74 -2.37 -14.99 3.11
C THR A 74 -2.10 -13.50 3.29
N THR A 75 -1.65 -13.10 4.47
CA THR A 75 -1.27 -11.71 4.77
C THR A 75 0.18 -11.61 5.21
N ASP A 76 0.99 -12.61 4.82
CA ASP A 76 2.41 -12.66 5.12
C ASP A 76 3.19 -11.74 4.17
N HIS A 77 3.75 -10.68 4.71
CA HIS A 77 4.61 -9.75 3.97
C HIS A 77 6.10 -10.13 4.01
N GLY A 78 6.47 -11.26 4.61
CA GLY A 78 7.85 -11.74 4.68
C GLY A 78 8.57 -11.78 3.32
N PRO A 79 7.97 -12.36 2.27
CA PRO A 79 8.55 -12.36 0.92
C PRO A 79 8.82 -10.96 0.37
N LEU A 80 7.94 -9.99 0.64
CA LEU A 80 8.11 -8.60 0.19
C LEU A 80 9.23 -7.91 0.96
N ILE A 81 9.26 -8.05 2.28
CA ILE A 81 10.34 -7.54 3.14
C ILE A 81 11.70 -8.08 2.68
N LYS A 82 11.76 -9.36 2.35
CA LYS A 82 12.98 -10.01 1.84
C LYS A 82 13.49 -9.35 0.56
N ILE A 83 12.59 -9.08 -0.41
CA ILE A 83 12.97 -8.40 -1.66
C ILE A 83 13.46 -6.98 -1.37
N TYR A 84 12.79 -6.23 -0.52
CA TYR A 84 13.19 -4.88 -0.16
C TYR A 84 14.60 -4.85 0.45
N ARG A 85 14.88 -5.75 1.38
CA ARG A 85 16.20 -5.88 2.00
C ARG A 85 17.27 -6.25 0.97
N ARG A 86 16.99 -7.26 0.15
CA ARG A 86 17.90 -7.71 -0.91
C ARG A 86 18.18 -6.60 -1.92
N ALA A 87 17.18 -5.87 -2.36
CA ALA A 87 17.36 -4.78 -3.32
C ALA A 87 18.23 -3.63 -2.77
N ARG A 88 18.03 -3.23 -1.49
CA ARG A 88 18.82 -2.15 -0.90
C ARG A 88 20.25 -2.56 -0.51
N GLU A 89 20.53 -3.87 -0.41
CA GLU A 89 21.86 -4.42 -0.13
C GLU A 89 22.75 -4.53 -1.39
N LEU A 90 22.16 -4.36 -2.57
CA LEU A 90 22.92 -4.38 -3.82
C LEU A 90 23.92 -3.23 -3.86
N ARG A 91 25.16 -3.56 -4.24
CA ARG A 91 26.22 -2.56 -4.40
C ARG A 91 25.77 -1.47 -5.38
N GLY A 92 25.94 -0.20 -5.01
CA GLY A 92 25.55 0.94 -5.83
C GLY A 92 24.12 1.41 -5.60
N ILE A 93 23.30 0.68 -4.86
CA ILE A 93 21.97 1.12 -4.42
C ILE A 93 22.11 1.82 -3.07
N LYS A 94 21.64 3.06 -2.99
CA LYS A 94 21.64 3.89 -1.78
C LYS A 94 20.30 3.90 -1.09
N LYS A 95 19.22 3.88 -1.88
CA LYS A 95 17.83 3.91 -1.40
C LYS A 95 16.93 3.11 -2.33
N VAL A 96 15.98 2.42 -1.74
CA VAL A 96 14.83 1.82 -2.43
C VAL A 96 13.59 2.41 -1.79
N LEU A 97 12.84 3.18 -2.54
CA LEU A 97 11.63 3.84 -2.05
C LEU A 97 10.38 3.10 -2.52
N ILE A 98 9.28 3.34 -1.84
CA ILE A 98 7.94 2.92 -2.21
C ILE A 98 7.12 4.18 -2.46
N GLY A 99 6.91 4.49 -3.73
CA GLY A 99 6.15 5.65 -4.20
C GLY A 99 4.72 5.30 -4.56
N SER A 100 4.46 4.04 -4.91
CA SER A 100 3.12 3.53 -5.20
C SER A 100 2.28 3.40 -3.93
N GLY A 101 0.97 3.46 -4.10
CA GLY A 101 0.04 3.21 -3.02
C GLY A 101 0.14 1.79 -2.45
N LEU A 102 -0.28 1.64 -1.22
CA LEU A 102 -0.36 0.34 -0.56
C LEU A 102 -1.75 0.12 0.06
N ARG A 103 -2.06 -1.14 0.31
CA ARG A 103 -3.25 -1.54 1.05
C ARG A 103 -2.97 -1.45 2.54
N TYR A 104 -3.40 -0.36 3.15
CA TYR A 104 -3.20 -0.11 4.59
C TYR A 104 -3.95 -1.12 5.47
N ASP A 105 -5.10 -1.62 5.02
CA ASP A 105 -5.88 -2.65 5.70
C ASP A 105 -5.15 -4.02 5.77
N LEU A 106 -4.32 -4.33 4.78
CA LEU A 106 -3.41 -5.48 4.83
C LEU A 106 -2.14 -5.16 5.64
N ALA A 107 -1.59 -3.96 5.48
CA ALA A 107 -0.36 -3.55 6.17
C ALA A 107 -0.50 -3.60 7.70
N ILE A 108 -1.66 -3.19 8.26
CA ILE A 108 -1.91 -3.27 9.71
C ILE A 108 -1.91 -4.70 10.27
N LYS A 109 -1.97 -5.73 9.41
CA LYS A 109 -1.83 -7.13 9.81
C LYS A 109 -0.37 -7.57 9.97
N SER A 110 0.57 -6.75 9.49
CA SER A 110 2.00 -7.04 9.52
C SER A 110 2.78 -5.84 10.08
N PRO A 111 2.86 -5.71 11.42
CA PRO A 111 3.63 -4.63 12.05
C PRO A 111 5.09 -4.57 11.60
N GLU A 112 5.71 -5.72 11.35
CA GLU A 112 7.08 -5.81 10.82
C GLU A 112 7.21 -5.12 9.46
N TYR A 113 6.22 -5.34 8.57
CA TYR A 113 6.19 -4.66 7.26
C TYR A 113 6.11 -3.15 7.40
N VAL A 114 5.21 -2.65 8.26
CA VAL A 114 5.08 -1.18 8.47
C VAL A 114 6.36 -0.60 9.05
N LYS A 115 7.01 -1.31 9.97
CA LYS A 115 8.29 -0.91 10.54
C LYS A 115 9.40 -0.86 9.48
N GLU A 116 9.55 -1.90 8.66
CA GLU A 116 10.51 -1.95 7.55
C GLU A 116 10.26 -0.80 6.57
N LEU A 117 9.00 -0.60 6.17
CA LEU A 117 8.57 0.47 5.26
C LEU A 117 9.02 1.85 5.77
N VAL A 118 8.66 2.18 7.00
CA VAL A 118 8.96 3.46 7.64
C VAL A 118 10.47 3.67 7.81
N GLN A 119 11.17 2.64 8.25
CA GLN A 119 12.60 2.74 8.52
C GLN A 119 13.45 2.90 7.26
N HIS A 120 13.03 2.32 6.14
CA HIS A 120 13.93 2.18 4.98
C HIS A 120 13.36 2.68 3.66
N HIS A 121 12.03 2.72 3.48
CA HIS A 121 11.42 2.85 2.17
C HIS A 121 10.53 4.09 1.99
N VAL A 122 10.42 4.93 3.01
CA VAL A 122 9.70 6.22 2.95
C VAL A 122 10.69 7.37 2.91
N GLY A 123 10.60 8.19 1.87
CA GLY A 123 11.49 9.34 1.64
C GLY A 123 11.02 10.65 2.28
N GLY A 124 10.12 10.60 3.29
CA GLY A 124 9.53 11.76 3.96
C GLY A 124 8.02 11.78 3.81
N TYR A 125 7.50 11.36 2.67
CA TYR A 125 6.06 11.30 2.39
C TYR A 125 5.66 9.90 1.91
N LEU A 126 4.53 9.41 2.40
CA LEU A 126 3.91 8.18 1.92
C LEU A 126 2.49 8.50 1.44
N LYS A 127 2.24 8.22 0.16
CA LYS A 127 0.91 8.35 -0.44
C LYS A 127 0.04 7.17 -0.04
N ILE A 128 -1.21 7.45 0.31
CA ILE A 128 -2.17 6.42 0.70
C ILE A 128 -3.58 6.84 0.28
N ALA A 129 -4.41 5.88 -0.10
CA ALA A 129 -5.70 6.18 -0.70
C ALA A 129 -6.86 5.62 0.14
N PRO A 130 -7.29 6.30 1.23
CA PRO A 130 -8.52 5.95 1.92
C PRO A 130 -9.78 6.19 1.08
N GLU A 131 -9.74 7.08 0.11
CA GLU A 131 -10.75 7.44 -0.88
C GLU A 131 -11.94 8.21 -0.32
N HIS A 132 -12.46 7.86 0.84
CA HIS A 132 -13.55 8.54 1.55
C HIS A 132 -13.53 8.21 3.04
N THR A 133 -14.34 8.91 3.83
CA THR A 133 -14.52 8.64 5.27
C THR A 133 -15.82 7.90 5.56
N GLU A 134 -16.82 8.09 4.70
CA GLU A 134 -18.18 7.60 4.93
C GLU A 134 -18.39 6.20 4.32
N GLY A 135 -19.14 5.36 5.05
CA GLY A 135 -19.37 3.97 4.67
C GLY A 135 -20.16 3.80 3.38
N GLY A 136 -21.06 4.72 3.05
CA GLY A 136 -21.83 4.72 1.82
C GLY A 136 -20.94 4.74 0.58
N PRO A 137 -20.17 5.80 0.35
CA PRO A 137 -19.22 5.89 -0.76
C PRO A 137 -18.17 4.76 -0.74
N LEU A 138 -17.58 4.45 0.43
CA LEU A 138 -16.58 3.38 0.55
C LEU A 138 -17.12 2.01 0.13
N SER A 139 -18.39 1.71 0.45
CA SER A 139 -19.01 0.45 0.05
C SER A 139 -19.18 0.34 -1.47
N LYS A 140 -19.49 1.44 -2.14
CA LYS A 140 -19.58 1.50 -3.62
C LYS A 140 -18.21 1.30 -4.28
N MET A 141 -17.16 1.81 -3.65
CA MET A 141 -15.78 1.64 -4.09
C MET A 141 -15.17 0.28 -3.69
N MET A 142 -15.88 -0.56 -2.97
CA MET A 142 -15.37 -1.80 -2.35
C MET A 142 -14.10 -1.56 -1.51
N LYS A 143 -14.08 -0.47 -0.77
CA LYS A 143 -12.98 -0.07 0.11
C LYS A 143 -13.29 -0.39 1.58
N PRO A 144 -12.26 -0.66 2.41
CA PRO A 144 -12.46 -0.82 3.85
C PRO A 144 -12.91 0.50 4.49
N GLY A 145 -13.57 0.41 5.64
CA GLY A 145 -13.93 1.58 6.42
C GLY A 145 -12.71 2.38 6.88
N ILE A 146 -12.92 3.67 7.17
CA ILE A 146 -11.85 4.63 7.54
C ILE A 146 -11.05 4.18 8.78
N GLY A 147 -11.64 3.43 9.69
CA GLY A 147 -10.96 2.93 10.90
C GLY A 147 -9.72 2.06 10.61
N SER A 148 -9.61 1.44 9.45
CA SER A 148 -8.39 0.74 9.03
C SER A 148 -7.28 1.74 8.70
N TYR A 149 -7.61 2.87 8.09
CA TYR A 149 -6.68 3.95 7.83
C TYR A 149 -6.19 4.58 9.14
N ASP A 150 -7.08 4.84 10.09
CA ASP A 150 -6.72 5.43 11.38
C ASP A 150 -5.72 4.55 12.15
N ARG A 151 -5.93 3.24 12.13
CA ARG A 151 -4.98 2.28 12.73
C ARG A 151 -3.63 2.30 12.02
N PHE A 152 -3.63 2.34 10.69
CA PHE A 152 -2.40 2.44 9.92
C PHE A 152 -1.65 3.74 10.23
N LYS A 153 -2.35 4.87 10.27
CA LYS A 153 -1.79 6.18 10.63
C LYS A 153 -1.08 6.12 11.99
N GLN A 154 -1.76 5.58 13.01
CA GLN A 154 -1.17 5.42 14.34
C GLN A 154 0.12 4.58 14.32
N MET A 155 0.12 3.46 13.58
CA MET A 155 1.32 2.63 13.44
C MET A 155 2.43 3.36 12.70
N PHE A 156 2.11 4.07 11.62
CA PHE A 156 3.04 4.85 10.83
C PHE A 156 3.71 5.95 11.66
N GLU A 157 2.94 6.72 12.40
CA GLU A 157 3.41 7.78 13.28
C GLU A 157 4.32 7.21 14.38
N LYS A 158 3.88 6.17 15.08
CA LYS A 158 4.66 5.47 16.10
C LYS A 158 6.02 5.00 15.58
N TYR A 159 6.05 4.29 14.44
CA TYR A 159 7.31 3.77 13.90
C TYR A 159 8.20 4.85 13.28
N SER A 160 7.61 5.96 12.80
CA SER A 160 8.38 7.13 12.37
C SER A 160 9.09 7.79 13.55
N GLU A 161 8.41 7.94 14.68
CA GLU A 161 8.99 8.46 15.92
C GLU A 161 10.09 7.53 16.46
N GLU A 162 9.82 6.21 16.54
CA GLU A 162 10.83 5.21 16.95
C GLU A 162 12.07 5.22 16.04
N ALA A 163 11.90 5.53 14.76
CA ALA A 163 12.99 5.64 13.79
C ALA A 163 13.70 7.00 13.81
N GLY A 164 13.24 7.96 14.63
CA GLY A 164 13.75 9.33 14.65
C GLY A 164 13.52 10.10 13.34
N LYS A 165 12.48 9.75 12.57
CA LYS A 165 12.20 10.32 11.26
C LYS A 165 10.95 11.20 11.27
N LYS A 166 11.06 12.35 10.64
CA LYS A 166 9.93 13.22 10.36
C LYS A 166 9.31 12.82 9.02
N GLN A 167 8.21 12.08 9.09
CA GLN A 167 7.52 11.55 7.91
C GLN A 167 6.03 11.86 7.98
N TYR A 168 5.38 11.93 6.82
CA TYR A 168 3.99 12.33 6.71
C TYR A 168 3.23 11.41 5.77
N LEU A 169 1.95 11.16 6.08
CA LEU A 169 1.00 10.54 5.17
C LEU A 169 0.36 11.61 4.29
N ILE A 170 0.23 11.31 3.00
CA ILE A 170 -0.54 12.11 2.05
C ILE A 170 -1.77 11.28 1.66
N PRO A 171 -2.92 11.52 2.29
CA PRO A 171 -4.14 10.78 1.96
C PRO A 171 -4.78 11.32 0.67
N TYR A 172 -5.21 10.41 -0.18
CA TYR A 172 -6.02 10.71 -1.36
C TYR A 172 -7.48 10.42 -1.09
N PHE A 173 -8.34 11.37 -1.45
CA PHE A 173 -9.79 11.25 -1.34
C PHE A 173 -10.43 11.51 -2.70
N ILE A 174 -11.58 10.89 -2.94
CA ILE A 174 -12.41 11.11 -4.12
C ILE A 174 -13.61 11.96 -3.72
N ALA A 175 -13.70 13.14 -4.31
CA ALA A 175 -14.89 13.98 -4.18
C ALA A 175 -15.99 13.53 -5.14
N ALA A 176 -17.24 13.63 -4.68
CA ALA A 176 -18.44 13.41 -5.51
C ALA A 176 -18.44 12.05 -6.26
N HIS A 177 -17.93 10.99 -5.67
CA HIS A 177 -18.08 9.64 -6.22
C HIS A 177 -19.57 9.30 -6.38
N PRO A 178 -20.00 8.60 -7.44
CA PRO A 178 -21.38 8.17 -7.59
C PRO A 178 -21.95 7.51 -6.32
N GLY A 179 -23.07 8.05 -5.84
CA GLY A 179 -23.68 7.63 -4.58
C GLY A 179 -23.16 8.33 -3.32
N THR A 180 -22.35 9.38 -3.47
CA THR A 180 -21.95 10.29 -2.39
C THR A 180 -23.03 11.40 -2.25
N SER A 181 -23.50 11.64 -1.04
CA SER A 181 -24.41 12.75 -0.73
C SER A 181 -23.64 14.02 -0.34
N ASP A 182 -24.32 15.15 -0.29
CA ASP A 182 -23.74 16.40 0.22
C ASP A 182 -23.34 16.28 1.69
N GLU A 183 -24.09 15.51 2.48
CA GLU A 183 -23.74 15.21 3.86
C GLU A 183 -22.45 14.41 3.98
N ASP A 184 -22.26 13.38 3.13
CA ASP A 184 -21.01 12.62 3.06
C ASP A 184 -19.82 13.53 2.73
N MET A 185 -19.97 14.47 1.81
CA MET A 185 -18.93 15.44 1.45
C MET A 185 -18.63 16.41 2.59
N MET A 186 -19.66 16.87 3.29
CA MET A 186 -19.49 17.71 4.47
C MET A 186 -18.75 16.97 5.57
N ASN A 187 -19.11 15.72 5.85
CA ASN A 187 -18.43 14.89 6.84
C ASN A 187 -16.97 14.65 6.49
N LEU A 188 -16.66 14.39 5.21
CA LEU A 188 -15.29 14.29 4.72
C LEU A 188 -14.50 15.59 4.99
N ALA A 189 -15.07 16.74 4.67
CA ALA A 189 -14.43 18.04 4.90
C ALA A 189 -14.17 18.30 6.39
N ILE A 190 -15.13 17.97 7.26
CA ILE A 190 -14.98 18.07 8.72
C ILE A 190 -13.87 17.13 9.21
N TRP A 191 -13.83 15.89 8.70
CA TRP A 191 -12.80 14.93 9.07
C TRP A 191 -11.41 15.41 8.66
N LEU A 192 -11.24 15.93 7.44
CA LEU A 192 -9.98 16.51 6.97
C LEU A 192 -9.50 17.62 7.92
N LYS A 193 -10.38 18.56 8.24
CA LYS A 193 -10.04 19.66 9.14
C LYS A 193 -9.66 19.18 10.55
N ARG A 194 -10.42 18.22 11.11
CA ARG A 194 -10.13 17.66 12.44
C ARG A 194 -8.80 16.91 12.50
N ASN A 195 -8.39 16.29 11.40
CA ASN A 195 -7.13 15.58 11.30
C ASN A 195 -5.95 16.43 10.81
N GLY A 196 -6.14 17.75 10.67
CA GLY A 196 -5.08 18.67 10.27
C GLY A 196 -4.66 18.57 8.82
N PHE A 197 -5.48 17.95 7.96
CA PHE A 197 -5.24 17.90 6.54
C PHE A 197 -5.77 19.16 5.84
N ARG A 198 -5.01 19.60 4.85
CA ARG A 198 -5.41 20.63 3.91
C ARG A 198 -5.50 20.02 2.53
N ALA A 199 -6.62 20.22 1.85
CA ALA A 199 -6.77 19.80 0.45
C ALA A 199 -5.98 20.77 -0.45
N ASP A 200 -5.14 20.21 -1.32
CA ASP A 200 -4.33 20.98 -2.27
C ASP A 200 -4.93 20.96 -3.69
N GLN A 201 -5.84 20.02 -3.95
CA GLN A 201 -6.55 19.87 -5.24
C GLN A 201 -8.02 19.54 -4.98
#